data_762c6182eb4ac567ac3b6ca4ae2f2935
#
_entry.id   762c6182eb4ac567ac3b6ca4ae2f2935
#
_cell.length_a   1.000
_cell.length_b   1.000
_cell.length_c   1.000
_cell.angle_alpha   90.00
_cell.angle_beta   90.00
_cell.angle_gamma   90.00
#
_symmetry.space_group_name_H-M   'P 1'
#
loop_
_entity.id
_entity.type
_entity.pdbx_description
1 polymer ?
#
loop_
_entity_poly.entity_id
_entity_poly.type
_entity_poly.pdbx_seq_one_letter_code
_entity_poly.pdbx_strand_id
1 'polypeptide(L)'
;QILNNLSLKINKQEILGILGPNGVGKSTMFNLITGLKDPNYGEIIINGINCTKLPINERFTKFKLGLCPQFGGYISDLSLIDNLRLVSEIHIKDKDQREQKINKLIGQFEFEPLLNIKAKHLSGGQKRKCSIAMALINDPKILLLDEPFSALDILSIKMIQEIILNLQSTEEITIVVTDHQARDLLKTVDRAIILSYGKIIASGSPSEVISDRTAKNQYFGDEFNIN
;
A
#
# COMPACT_ATOMS: atom_id res chain seq x y z
N GLN A 1 -5.81 -23.91 1.31
CA GLN A 1 -5.61 -22.85 2.31
C GLN A 1 -4.43 -21.99 1.87
N ILE A 2 -4.65 -20.68 1.67
CA ILE A 2 -3.62 -19.76 1.14
C ILE A 2 -2.74 -19.24 2.29
N LEU A 3 -3.36 -18.74 3.37
CA LEU A 3 -2.67 -18.35 4.60
C LEU A 3 -2.95 -19.39 5.68
N ASN A 4 -1.90 -19.83 6.37
CA ASN A 4 -1.98 -20.94 7.30
C ASN A 4 -1.45 -20.54 8.68
N ASN A 5 -2.37 -20.34 9.64
CA ASN A 5 -2.07 -20.04 11.02
C ASN A 5 -1.09 -18.86 11.18
N LEU A 6 -1.39 -17.75 10.48
CA LEU A 6 -0.56 -16.56 10.43
C LEU A 6 -1.00 -15.58 11.51
N SER A 7 -0.07 -15.16 12.36
CA SER A 7 -0.24 -14.04 13.29
C SER A 7 0.74 -12.93 12.96
N LEU A 8 0.23 -11.71 12.81
CA LEU A 8 1.03 -10.54 12.47
C LEU A 8 0.55 -9.34 13.29
N LYS A 9 1.50 -8.63 13.87
CA LYS A 9 1.26 -7.33 14.50
C LYS A 9 1.88 -6.24 13.64
N ILE A 10 1.14 -5.16 13.39
CA ILE A 10 1.59 -3.96 12.70
C ILE A 10 1.59 -2.82 13.71
N ASN A 11 2.70 -2.10 13.83
CA ASN A 11 2.81 -0.98 14.76
C ASN A 11 2.29 0.31 14.11
N LYS A 12 1.88 1.27 14.93
CA LYS A 12 1.49 2.58 14.41
C LYS A 12 2.71 3.28 13.80
N GLN A 13 2.48 3.99 12.71
CA GLN A 13 3.49 4.81 12.03
C GLN A 13 4.71 4.01 11.54
N GLU A 14 4.60 2.68 11.39
CA GLU A 14 5.63 1.89 10.72
C GLU A 14 5.30 1.72 9.23
N ILE A 15 6.34 1.58 8.42
CA ILE A 15 6.26 1.04 7.07
C ILE A 15 6.60 -0.45 7.15
N LEU A 16 5.58 -1.30 7.03
CA LEU A 16 5.76 -2.74 7.01
C LEU A 16 5.81 -3.26 5.57
N GLY A 17 6.88 -3.92 5.21
CA GLY A 17 7.02 -4.65 3.95
C GLY A 17 6.56 -6.10 4.05
N ILE A 18 5.84 -6.56 3.04
CA ILE A 18 5.44 -7.97 2.91
C ILE A 18 6.02 -8.52 1.61
N LEU A 19 7.04 -9.34 1.74
CA LEU A 19 7.73 -10.02 0.65
C LEU A 19 7.23 -11.46 0.49
N GLY A 20 7.39 -11.99 -0.69
CA GLY A 20 7.08 -13.38 -1.00
C GLY A 20 6.77 -13.58 -2.47
N PRO A 21 6.86 -14.81 -2.99
CA PRO A 21 6.58 -15.12 -4.39
C PRO A 21 5.11 -14.81 -4.76
N ASN A 22 4.85 -14.76 -6.07
CA ASN A 22 3.48 -14.58 -6.55
C ASN A 22 2.58 -15.74 -6.11
N GLY A 23 1.35 -15.42 -5.73
CA GLY A 23 0.37 -16.41 -5.26
C GLY A 23 0.53 -16.88 -3.81
N VAL A 24 1.54 -16.39 -3.05
CA VAL A 24 1.79 -16.83 -1.67
C VAL A 24 0.76 -16.34 -0.66
N GLY A 25 -0.08 -15.34 -1.03
CA GLY A 25 -1.14 -14.82 -0.16
C GLY A 25 -1.03 -13.35 0.21
N LYS A 26 -0.11 -12.56 -0.41
CA LYS A 26 0.04 -11.11 -0.13
C LYS A 26 -1.28 -10.36 -0.32
N SER A 27 -1.87 -10.41 -1.51
CA SER A 27 -3.16 -9.76 -1.79
C SER A 27 -4.32 -10.39 -1.01
N THR A 28 -4.22 -11.68 -0.64
CA THR A 28 -5.20 -12.30 0.27
C THR A 28 -5.16 -11.65 1.64
N MET A 29 -3.97 -11.33 2.16
CA MET A 29 -3.82 -10.61 3.43
C MET A 29 -4.48 -9.22 3.36
N PHE A 30 -4.27 -8.48 2.28
CA PHE A 30 -4.95 -7.19 2.08
C PHE A 30 -6.47 -7.34 2.00
N ASN A 31 -6.97 -8.37 1.31
CA ASN A 31 -8.40 -8.65 1.24
C ASN A 31 -9.01 -8.98 2.63
N LEU A 32 -8.24 -9.62 3.50
CA LEU A 32 -8.66 -9.88 4.88
C LEU A 32 -8.66 -8.59 5.72
N ILE A 33 -7.60 -7.77 5.63
CA ILE A 33 -7.50 -6.49 6.37
C ILE A 33 -8.63 -5.55 5.95
N THR A 34 -8.90 -5.43 4.66
CA THR A 34 -9.92 -4.54 4.11
C THR A 34 -11.35 -5.04 4.33
N GLY A 35 -11.55 -6.33 4.60
CA GLY A 35 -12.89 -6.94 4.71
C GLY A 35 -13.51 -7.33 3.38
N LEU A 36 -12.72 -7.39 2.30
CA LEU A 36 -13.14 -8.00 1.02
C LEU A 36 -13.29 -9.51 1.12
N LYS A 37 -12.61 -10.12 2.09
CA LYS A 37 -12.73 -11.54 2.43
C LYS A 37 -12.76 -11.72 3.94
N ASP A 38 -13.53 -12.69 4.40
CA ASP A 38 -13.51 -13.12 5.79
C ASP A 38 -12.45 -14.22 6.00
N PRO A 39 -11.76 -14.23 7.15
CA PRO A 39 -10.91 -15.35 7.51
C PRO A 39 -11.76 -16.58 7.86
N ASN A 40 -11.26 -17.77 7.53
CA ASN A 40 -11.90 -19.01 7.97
C ASN A 40 -11.83 -19.18 9.49
N TYR A 41 -10.68 -18.78 10.08
CA TYR A 41 -10.39 -18.82 11.51
C TYR A 41 -9.54 -17.62 11.90
N GLY A 42 -9.55 -17.26 13.18
CA GLY A 42 -8.78 -16.16 13.72
C GLY A 42 -9.52 -14.84 13.68
N GLU A 43 -8.81 -13.78 14.03
CA GLU A 43 -9.38 -12.45 14.25
C GLU A 43 -8.54 -11.37 13.57
N ILE A 44 -9.21 -10.29 13.17
CA ILE A 44 -8.58 -9.07 12.68
C ILE A 44 -8.92 -7.97 13.66
N ILE A 45 -7.88 -7.39 14.27
CA ILE A 45 -8.01 -6.35 15.28
C ILE A 45 -7.30 -5.10 14.78
N ILE A 46 -8.02 -3.98 14.69
CA ILE A 46 -7.46 -2.67 14.33
C ILE A 46 -7.71 -1.71 15.48
N ASN A 47 -6.64 -1.10 16.00
CA ASN A 47 -6.71 -0.17 17.15
C ASN A 47 -7.45 -0.76 18.37
N GLY A 48 -7.24 -2.05 18.66
CA GLY A 48 -7.87 -2.76 19.78
C GLY A 48 -9.33 -3.17 19.54
N ILE A 49 -9.88 -2.91 18.36
CA ILE A 49 -11.26 -3.25 18.02
C ILE A 49 -11.25 -4.46 17.07
N ASN A 50 -11.96 -5.53 17.47
CA ASN A 50 -12.18 -6.67 16.59
C ASN A 50 -13.09 -6.26 15.43
N CYS A 51 -12.54 -6.31 14.23
CA CYS A 51 -13.25 -5.93 13.00
C CYS A 51 -13.47 -7.11 12.04
N THR A 52 -13.26 -8.34 12.51
CA THR A 52 -13.30 -9.54 11.67
C THR A 52 -14.59 -9.66 10.85
N LYS A 53 -15.72 -9.26 11.42
CA LYS A 53 -17.03 -9.32 10.77
C LYS A 53 -17.55 -7.98 10.25
N LEU A 54 -16.77 -6.91 10.40
CA LEU A 54 -17.16 -5.60 9.85
C LEU A 54 -17.02 -5.60 8.33
N PRO A 55 -18.04 -5.13 7.59
CA PRO A 55 -17.96 -5.01 6.14
C PRO A 55 -16.94 -3.94 5.70
N ILE A 56 -16.50 -4.02 4.46
CA ILE A 56 -15.46 -3.16 3.88
C ILE A 56 -15.72 -1.66 4.10
N ASN A 57 -16.92 -1.19 3.80
CA ASN A 57 -17.28 0.24 3.94
C ASN A 57 -17.13 0.74 5.37
N GLU A 58 -17.50 -0.07 6.37
CA GLU A 58 -17.35 0.28 7.78
C GLU A 58 -15.87 0.29 8.19
N ARG A 59 -15.07 -0.67 7.73
CA ARG A 59 -13.63 -0.69 8.03
C ARG A 59 -12.94 0.54 7.46
N PHE A 60 -13.19 0.88 6.19
CA PHE A 60 -12.60 2.06 5.55
C PHE A 60 -12.96 3.36 6.26
N THR A 61 -14.22 3.52 6.66
CA THR A 61 -14.67 4.71 7.38
C THR A 61 -14.15 4.77 8.81
N LYS A 62 -14.34 3.69 9.57
CA LYS A 62 -14.04 3.65 11.01
C LYS A 62 -12.55 3.70 11.31
N PHE A 63 -11.73 3.01 10.53
CA PHE A 63 -10.28 2.91 10.76
C PHE A 63 -9.47 3.81 9.83
N LYS A 64 -10.14 4.60 8.99
CA LYS A 64 -9.47 5.45 8.00
C LYS A 64 -8.47 4.63 7.18
N LEU A 65 -8.96 3.60 6.49
CA LEU A 65 -8.13 2.80 5.59
C LEU A 65 -8.03 3.50 4.23
N GLY A 66 -6.86 3.42 3.62
CA GLY A 66 -6.60 3.73 2.21
C GLY A 66 -6.07 2.48 1.51
N LEU A 67 -6.46 2.25 0.27
CA LEU A 67 -5.98 1.14 -0.54
C LEU A 67 -5.55 1.64 -1.92
N CYS A 68 -4.31 1.39 -2.29
CA CYS A 68 -3.80 1.51 -3.64
C CYS A 68 -3.63 0.09 -4.20
N PRO A 69 -4.50 -0.35 -5.12
CA PRO A 69 -4.42 -1.70 -5.68
C PRO A 69 -3.25 -1.84 -6.65
N GLN A 70 -2.85 -3.09 -6.94
CA GLN A 70 -1.80 -3.40 -7.90
C GLN A 70 -2.09 -2.81 -9.29
N PHE A 71 -3.33 -2.96 -9.77
CA PHE A 71 -3.79 -2.43 -11.04
C PHE A 71 -5.00 -1.52 -10.87
N GLY A 72 -5.07 -0.47 -11.69
CA GLY A 72 -6.21 0.45 -11.68
C GLY A 72 -6.20 1.39 -10.47
N GLY A 73 -7.32 1.46 -9.77
CA GLY A 73 -7.55 2.47 -8.74
C GLY A 73 -7.93 3.84 -9.32
N TYR A 74 -8.11 3.95 -10.65
CA TYR A 74 -8.53 5.14 -11.39
C TYR A 74 -9.39 4.74 -12.60
N ILE A 75 -10.17 5.69 -13.11
CA ILE A 75 -10.95 5.53 -14.33
C ILE A 75 -10.12 6.02 -15.52
N SER A 76 -9.79 5.11 -16.41
CA SER A 76 -8.83 5.33 -17.52
C SER A 76 -9.24 6.45 -18.48
N ASP A 77 -10.53 6.62 -18.74
CA ASP A 77 -11.04 7.63 -19.68
C ASP A 77 -11.31 9.00 -19.07
N LEU A 78 -11.26 9.13 -17.75
CA LEU A 78 -11.29 10.41 -17.05
C LEU A 78 -9.90 11.05 -17.01
N SER A 79 -9.87 12.39 -16.95
CA SER A 79 -8.65 13.13 -16.66
C SER A 79 -8.15 12.86 -15.24
N LEU A 80 -6.89 13.21 -14.94
CA LEU A 80 -6.36 13.09 -13.60
C LEU A 80 -7.20 13.89 -12.59
N ILE A 81 -7.53 15.13 -12.91
CA ILE A 81 -8.35 15.97 -12.02
C ILE A 81 -9.76 15.40 -11.82
N ASP A 82 -10.38 14.84 -12.86
CA ASP A 82 -11.72 14.26 -12.74
C ASP A 82 -11.70 12.98 -11.89
N ASN A 83 -10.63 12.19 -11.96
CA ASN A 83 -10.43 11.05 -11.06
C ASN A 83 -10.37 11.49 -9.59
N LEU A 84 -9.58 12.54 -9.26
CA LEU A 84 -9.50 13.08 -7.91
C LEU A 84 -10.85 13.63 -7.44
N ARG A 85 -11.57 14.38 -8.28
CA ARG A 85 -12.90 14.93 -7.98
C ARG A 85 -13.90 13.83 -7.68
N LEU A 86 -13.98 12.83 -8.54
CA LEU A 86 -14.91 11.70 -8.36
C LEU A 86 -14.76 11.03 -6.99
N VAL A 87 -13.53 10.70 -6.59
CA VAL A 87 -13.30 10.06 -5.30
C VAL A 87 -13.55 11.02 -4.14
N SER A 88 -13.21 12.32 -4.30
CA SER A 88 -13.48 13.31 -3.27
C SER A 88 -14.98 13.53 -3.02
N GLU A 89 -15.81 13.47 -4.05
CA GLU A 89 -17.28 13.56 -3.93
C GLU A 89 -17.89 12.42 -3.12
N ILE A 90 -17.30 11.23 -3.21
CA ILE A 90 -17.74 10.06 -2.43
C ILE A 90 -17.43 10.24 -0.93
N HIS A 91 -16.29 10.84 -0.60
CA HIS A 91 -15.77 10.88 0.77
C HIS A 91 -16.00 12.19 1.51
N ILE A 92 -16.08 13.32 0.80
CA ILE A 92 -16.13 14.67 1.38
C ILE A 92 -17.39 15.37 0.91
N LYS A 93 -18.33 15.63 1.82
CA LYS A 93 -19.63 16.25 1.48
C LYS A 93 -19.49 17.74 1.13
N ASP A 94 -18.66 18.45 1.87
CA ASP A 94 -18.44 19.88 1.71
C ASP A 94 -17.58 20.17 0.46
N LYS A 95 -18.06 21.09 -0.40
CA LYS A 95 -17.40 21.41 -1.66
C LYS A 95 -16.05 22.12 -1.47
N ASP A 96 -15.98 23.04 -0.51
CA ASP A 96 -14.76 23.82 -0.28
C ASP A 96 -13.66 22.93 0.31
N GLN A 97 -14.02 22.02 1.22
CA GLN A 97 -13.10 21.01 1.74
C GLN A 97 -12.61 20.06 0.65
N ARG A 98 -13.46 19.69 -0.32
CA ARG A 98 -13.03 18.89 -1.49
C ARG A 98 -11.96 19.59 -2.30
N GLU A 99 -12.22 20.85 -2.68
CA GLU A 99 -11.27 21.63 -3.48
C GLU A 99 -9.96 21.87 -2.71
N GLN A 100 -10.01 22.16 -1.42
CA GLN A 100 -8.80 22.27 -0.58
C GLN A 100 -8.00 20.97 -0.56
N LYS A 101 -8.67 19.82 -0.37
CA LYS A 101 -8.02 18.51 -0.36
C LYS A 101 -7.39 18.19 -1.72
N ILE A 102 -8.11 18.43 -2.81
CA ILE A 102 -7.61 18.20 -4.18
C ILE A 102 -6.39 19.10 -4.43
N ASN A 103 -6.46 20.38 -4.11
CA ASN A 103 -5.34 21.31 -4.31
C ASN A 103 -4.12 20.93 -3.47
N LYS A 104 -4.32 20.47 -2.22
CA LYS A 104 -3.22 19.91 -1.42
C LYS A 104 -2.55 18.72 -2.13
N LEU A 105 -3.32 17.78 -2.66
CA LEU A 105 -2.78 16.62 -3.38
C LEU A 105 -2.12 17.00 -4.70
N ILE A 106 -2.67 17.97 -5.43
CA ILE A 106 -2.04 18.48 -6.66
C ILE A 106 -0.63 18.99 -6.37
N GLY A 107 -0.47 19.86 -5.36
CA GLY A 107 0.84 20.38 -4.98
C GLY A 107 1.77 19.29 -4.43
N GLN A 108 1.27 18.41 -3.55
CA GLN A 108 2.06 17.34 -2.94
C GLN A 108 2.62 16.34 -3.96
N PHE A 109 1.86 16.07 -5.02
CA PHE A 109 2.22 15.11 -6.06
C PHE A 109 2.70 15.76 -7.35
N GLU A 110 2.81 17.10 -7.40
CA GLU A 110 3.25 17.86 -8.58
C GLU A 110 2.42 17.53 -9.82
N PHE A 111 1.10 17.58 -9.68
CA PHE A 111 0.17 17.18 -10.74
C PHE A 111 -0.21 18.30 -11.72
N GLU A 112 0.19 19.56 -11.50
CA GLU A 112 -0.21 20.71 -12.29
C GLU A 112 -0.12 20.46 -13.81
N PRO A 113 0.99 19.92 -14.38
CA PRO A 113 1.09 19.71 -15.81
C PRO A 113 0.26 18.53 -16.32
N LEU A 114 -0.30 17.71 -15.45
CA LEU A 114 -0.97 16.45 -15.79
C LEU A 114 -2.49 16.50 -15.62
N LEU A 115 -3.03 17.57 -15.03
CA LEU A 115 -4.42 17.64 -14.59
C LEU A 115 -5.45 17.25 -15.67
N ASN A 116 -5.27 17.74 -16.88
CA ASN A 116 -6.20 17.52 -18.00
C ASN A 116 -5.87 16.27 -18.83
N ILE A 117 -4.82 15.52 -18.49
CA ILE A 117 -4.42 14.32 -19.21
C ILE A 117 -5.30 13.16 -18.73
N LYS A 118 -5.91 12.43 -19.68
CA LYS A 118 -6.66 11.21 -19.36
C LYS A 118 -5.74 10.17 -18.75
N ALA A 119 -6.21 9.48 -17.70
CA ALA A 119 -5.40 8.54 -16.95
C ALA A 119 -4.78 7.43 -17.82
N LYS A 120 -5.43 7.01 -18.89
CA LYS A 120 -4.88 6.05 -19.85
C LYS A 120 -3.58 6.51 -20.54
N HIS A 121 -3.37 7.82 -20.69
CA HIS A 121 -2.21 8.43 -21.35
C HIS A 121 -1.08 8.78 -20.37
N LEU A 122 -1.27 8.64 -19.08
CA LEU A 122 -0.23 8.82 -18.07
C LEU A 122 0.82 7.70 -18.17
N SER A 123 2.08 8.01 -17.84
CA SER A 123 3.13 6.98 -17.67
C SER A 123 2.82 6.03 -16.51
N GLY A 124 3.55 4.91 -16.39
CA GLY A 124 3.38 3.97 -15.28
C GLY A 124 3.53 4.63 -13.91
N GLY A 125 4.60 5.40 -13.71
CA GLY A 125 4.84 6.15 -12.48
C GLY A 125 3.78 7.22 -12.20
N GLN A 126 3.33 7.96 -13.23
CA GLN A 126 2.24 8.93 -13.08
C GLN A 126 0.90 8.28 -12.70
N LYS A 127 0.59 7.11 -13.29
CA LYS A 127 -0.58 6.30 -12.92
C LYS A 127 -0.50 5.86 -11.46
N ARG A 128 0.68 5.42 -11.01
CA ARG A 128 0.90 5.00 -9.62
C ARG A 128 0.74 6.19 -8.66
N LYS A 129 1.33 7.34 -8.98
CA LYS A 129 1.12 8.60 -8.23
C LYS A 129 -0.37 8.93 -8.11
N CYS A 130 -1.12 8.87 -9.22
CA CYS A 130 -2.55 9.14 -9.25
C CYS A 130 -3.32 8.17 -8.32
N SER A 131 -3.04 6.86 -8.40
CA SER A 131 -3.69 5.84 -7.55
C SER A 131 -3.40 6.06 -6.07
N ILE A 132 -2.16 6.41 -5.70
CA ILE A 132 -1.80 6.73 -4.31
C ILE A 132 -2.52 8.01 -3.85
N ALA A 133 -2.53 9.08 -4.65
CA ALA A 133 -3.22 10.32 -4.30
C ALA A 133 -4.72 10.10 -4.09
N MET A 134 -5.36 9.27 -4.91
CA MET A 134 -6.77 8.91 -4.72
C MET A 134 -7.00 8.15 -3.40
N ALA A 135 -6.10 7.25 -3.01
CA ALA A 135 -6.17 6.55 -1.73
C ALA A 135 -6.00 7.49 -0.52
N LEU A 136 -5.39 8.68 -0.72
CA LEU A 136 -5.17 9.69 0.33
C LEU A 136 -6.33 10.69 0.49
N ILE A 137 -7.34 10.66 -0.36
CA ILE A 137 -8.45 11.64 -0.33
C ILE A 137 -9.19 11.62 1.01
N ASN A 138 -9.39 10.44 1.60
CA ASN A 138 -10.10 10.27 2.87
C ASN A 138 -9.20 10.39 4.12
N ASP A 139 -8.03 11.02 4.01
CA ASP A 139 -7.04 11.16 5.10
C ASP A 139 -6.81 9.84 5.87
N PRO A 140 -6.30 8.80 5.18
CA PRO A 140 -6.13 7.51 5.80
C PRO A 140 -5.12 7.55 6.94
N LYS A 141 -5.36 6.74 7.98
CA LYS A 141 -4.38 6.47 9.05
C LYS A 141 -3.63 5.15 8.82
N ILE A 142 -4.16 4.32 7.95
CA ILE A 142 -3.52 3.08 7.51
C ILE A 142 -3.65 3.04 5.98
N LEU A 143 -2.51 2.95 5.28
CA LEU A 143 -2.44 2.90 3.83
C LEU A 143 -1.89 1.53 3.39
N LEU A 144 -2.63 0.85 2.55
CA LEU A 144 -2.26 -0.43 1.97
C LEU A 144 -1.83 -0.21 0.51
N LEU A 145 -0.61 -0.59 0.17
CA LEU A 145 -0.04 -0.45 -1.17
C LEU A 145 0.27 -1.84 -1.75
N ASP A 146 -0.52 -2.27 -2.73
CA ASP A 146 -0.33 -3.59 -3.36
C ASP A 146 0.59 -3.45 -4.58
N GLU A 147 1.81 -3.99 -4.47
CA GLU A 147 2.89 -3.98 -5.47
C GLU A 147 3.14 -2.59 -6.11
N PRO A 148 3.45 -1.55 -5.30
CA PRO A 148 3.57 -0.19 -5.82
C PRO A 148 4.76 0.03 -6.77
N PHE A 149 5.76 -0.83 -6.74
CA PHE A 149 6.96 -0.72 -7.58
C PHE A 149 6.87 -1.53 -8.88
N SER A 150 5.85 -2.40 -8.99
CA SER A 150 5.71 -3.33 -10.11
C SER A 150 5.59 -2.61 -11.45
N ALA A 151 6.36 -3.07 -12.46
CA ALA A 151 6.38 -2.55 -13.83
C ALA A 151 6.73 -1.06 -13.96
N LEU A 152 7.51 -0.51 -13.02
CA LEU A 152 8.03 0.86 -13.05
C LEU A 152 9.51 0.89 -13.45
N ASP A 153 9.93 1.99 -14.04
CA ASP A 153 11.34 2.32 -14.25
C ASP A 153 12.00 2.79 -12.94
N ILE A 154 13.34 2.80 -12.91
CA ILE A 154 14.13 3.09 -11.71
C ILE A 154 13.81 4.49 -11.12
N LEU A 155 13.60 5.51 -11.97
CA LEU A 155 13.29 6.86 -11.49
C LEU A 155 11.90 6.92 -10.88
N SER A 156 10.93 6.26 -11.50
CA SER A 156 9.57 6.13 -10.98
C SER A 156 9.56 5.39 -9.64
N ILE A 157 10.35 4.31 -9.48
CA ILE A 157 10.47 3.59 -8.19
C ILE A 157 10.99 4.54 -7.10
N LYS A 158 12.09 5.26 -7.34
CA LYS A 158 12.66 6.21 -6.37
C LYS A 158 11.64 7.26 -5.95
N MET A 159 10.92 7.83 -6.92
CA MET A 159 9.87 8.81 -6.65
C MET A 159 8.75 8.23 -5.75
N ILE A 160 8.31 7.00 -6.00
CA ILE A 160 7.29 6.34 -5.16
C ILE A 160 7.84 6.04 -3.76
N GLN A 161 9.11 5.63 -3.64
CA GLN A 161 9.78 5.44 -2.35
C GLN A 161 9.79 6.74 -1.52
N GLU A 162 10.17 7.87 -2.13
CA GLU A 162 10.15 9.19 -1.48
C GLU A 162 8.74 9.59 -1.02
N ILE A 163 7.72 9.34 -1.84
CA ILE A 163 6.32 9.56 -1.45
C ILE A 163 5.95 8.72 -0.22
N ILE A 164 6.27 7.43 -0.20
CA ILE A 164 5.96 6.52 0.90
C ILE A 164 6.63 7.00 2.20
N LEU A 165 7.92 7.34 2.15
CA LEU A 165 8.68 7.85 3.29
C LEU A 165 8.11 9.18 3.81
N ASN A 166 7.76 10.10 2.91
CA ASN A 166 7.13 11.36 3.29
C ASN A 166 5.77 11.16 3.96
N LEU A 167 4.92 10.27 3.44
CA LEU A 167 3.62 9.99 4.03
C LEU A 167 3.73 9.44 5.45
N GLN A 168 4.70 8.57 5.70
CA GLN A 168 4.94 8.03 7.04
C GLN A 168 5.49 9.09 7.99
N SER A 169 6.52 9.84 7.56
CA SER A 169 7.23 10.77 8.45
C SER A 169 6.46 12.07 8.73
N THR A 170 5.74 12.61 7.74
CA THR A 170 5.05 13.92 7.87
C THR A 170 3.56 13.80 8.17
N GLU A 171 2.89 12.76 7.68
CA GLU A 171 1.44 12.56 7.89
C GLU A 171 1.14 11.46 8.91
N GLU A 172 2.17 10.84 9.49
CA GLU A 172 2.07 9.82 10.54
C GLU A 172 1.20 8.61 10.14
N ILE A 173 1.22 8.26 8.84
CA ILE A 173 0.43 7.16 8.30
C ILE A 173 1.16 5.85 8.57
N THR A 174 0.43 4.84 9.06
CA THR A 174 0.93 3.45 9.07
C THR A 174 0.79 2.89 7.65
N ILE A 175 1.88 2.38 7.07
CA ILE A 175 1.88 1.92 5.69
C ILE A 175 2.22 0.44 5.62
N VAL A 176 1.45 -0.32 4.87
CA VAL A 176 1.74 -1.72 4.56
C VAL A 176 1.95 -1.84 3.06
N VAL A 177 3.12 -2.31 2.68
CA VAL A 177 3.51 -2.45 1.28
C VAL A 177 3.74 -3.92 0.96
N THR A 178 3.06 -4.45 -0.05
CA THR A 178 3.42 -5.74 -0.63
C THR A 178 4.23 -5.49 -1.90
N ASP A 179 5.28 -6.23 -2.14
CA ASP A 179 5.96 -6.24 -3.43
C ASP A 179 6.76 -7.55 -3.60
N HIS A 180 7.13 -7.85 -4.84
CA HIS A 180 8.06 -8.91 -5.17
C HIS A 180 9.46 -8.38 -5.51
N GLN A 181 9.60 -7.07 -5.71
CA GLN A 181 10.87 -6.37 -5.91
C GLN A 181 11.56 -6.14 -4.55
N ALA A 182 12.20 -7.20 -4.03
CA ALA A 182 12.73 -7.22 -2.67
C ALA A 182 13.71 -6.08 -2.37
N ARG A 183 14.62 -5.74 -3.33
CA ARG A 183 15.61 -4.69 -3.13
C ARG A 183 14.98 -3.32 -2.90
N ASP A 184 13.98 -2.97 -3.72
CA ASP A 184 13.34 -1.68 -3.66
C ASP A 184 12.44 -1.57 -2.43
N LEU A 185 11.74 -2.65 -2.07
CA LEU A 185 10.93 -2.70 -0.87
C LEU A 185 11.79 -2.55 0.40
N LEU A 186 12.87 -3.34 0.52
CA LEU A 186 13.73 -3.32 1.71
C LEU A 186 14.46 -2.00 1.93
N LYS A 187 14.64 -1.17 0.90
CA LYS A 187 15.16 0.22 1.04
C LYS A 187 14.14 1.21 1.60
N THR A 188 12.87 0.82 1.64
CA THR A 188 11.77 1.74 1.95
C THR A 188 11.13 1.46 3.30
N VAL A 189 11.27 0.24 3.84
CA VAL A 189 10.50 -0.21 5.00
C VAL A 189 11.29 -0.19 6.30
N ASP A 190 10.61 0.04 7.41
CA ASP A 190 11.19 -0.08 8.75
C ASP A 190 11.35 -1.55 9.15
N ARG A 191 10.38 -2.38 8.76
CA ARG A 191 10.33 -3.81 9.06
C ARG A 191 9.77 -4.57 7.86
N ALA A 192 10.29 -5.76 7.64
CA ALA A 192 9.79 -6.66 6.61
C ALA A 192 9.40 -8.02 7.18
N ILE A 193 8.42 -8.64 6.54
CA ILE A 193 8.11 -10.06 6.71
C ILE A 193 8.25 -10.78 5.37
N ILE A 194 8.69 -12.03 5.44
CA ILE A 194 8.71 -12.91 4.25
C ILE A 194 7.65 -13.98 4.41
N LEU A 195 6.74 -14.02 3.43
CA LEU A 195 5.74 -15.06 3.30
C LEU A 195 6.24 -16.19 2.40
N SER A 196 6.14 -17.42 2.89
CA SER A 196 6.40 -18.63 2.12
C SER A 196 5.39 -19.70 2.53
N TYR A 197 4.79 -20.38 1.55
CA TYR A 197 3.77 -21.42 1.78
C TYR A 197 2.66 -21.02 2.79
N GLY A 198 2.23 -19.76 2.71
CA GLY A 198 1.16 -19.21 3.57
C GLY A 198 1.56 -18.95 5.03
N LYS A 199 2.85 -18.97 5.35
CA LYS A 199 3.41 -18.69 6.70
C LYS A 199 4.43 -17.57 6.64
N ILE A 200 4.63 -16.87 7.76
CA ILE A 200 5.76 -15.97 7.93
C ILE A 200 6.98 -16.83 8.27
N ILE A 201 8.01 -16.77 7.41
CA ILE A 201 9.27 -17.52 7.60
C ILE A 201 10.40 -16.66 8.16
N ALA A 202 10.32 -15.34 8.01
CA ALA A 202 11.24 -14.37 8.59
C ALA A 202 10.52 -13.06 8.87
N SER A 203 10.93 -12.33 9.91
CA SER A 203 10.39 -11.02 10.27
C SER A 203 11.46 -10.23 11.03
N GLY A 204 11.66 -8.97 10.67
CA GLY A 204 12.63 -8.08 11.32
C GLY A 204 12.90 -6.83 10.50
N SER A 205 13.91 -6.05 10.90
CA SER A 205 14.47 -4.98 10.08
C SER A 205 14.99 -5.52 8.74
N PRO A 206 15.18 -4.70 7.71
CA PRO A 206 15.75 -5.13 6.45
C PRO A 206 17.05 -5.94 6.60
N SER A 207 17.96 -5.50 7.47
CA SER A 207 19.23 -6.19 7.74
C SER A 207 19.04 -7.57 8.38
N GLU A 208 18.13 -7.68 9.34
CA GLU A 208 17.81 -8.95 10.00
C GLU A 208 17.21 -9.96 9.03
N VAL A 209 16.25 -9.51 8.21
CA VAL A 209 15.57 -10.38 7.23
C VAL A 209 16.54 -10.87 6.15
N ILE A 210 17.47 -10.01 5.69
CA ILE A 210 18.48 -10.39 4.69
C ILE A 210 19.48 -11.39 5.26
N SER A 211 19.84 -11.25 6.55
CA SER A 211 20.78 -12.16 7.21
C SER A 211 20.13 -13.47 7.67
N ASP A 212 18.79 -13.54 7.71
CA ASP A 212 18.05 -14.72 8.16
C ASP A 212 18.33 -15.94 7.24
N ARG A 213 18.74 -17.06 7.84
CA ARG A 213 19.10 -18.25 7.11
C ARG A 213 17.92 -18.87 6.35
N THR A 214 16.74 -18.84 6.93
CA THR A 214 15.52 -19.38 6.31
C THR A 214 15.10 -18.52 5.12
N ALA A 215 15.17 -17.19 5.28
CA ALA A 215 14.89 -16.23 4.22
C ALA A 215 15.86 -16.38 3.03
N LYS A 216 17.16 -16.55 3.28
CA LYS A 216 18.15 -16.84 2.24
C LYS A 216 17.82 -18.11 1.49
N ASN A 217 17.61 -19.22 2.20
CA ASN A 217 17.38 -20.52 1.58
C ASN A 217 16.06 -20.60 0.80
N GLN A 218 15.01 -19.91 1.24
CA GLN A 218 13.66 -20.10 0.68
C GLN A 218 13.18 -18.95 -0.22
N TYR A 219 13.85 -17.78 -0.19
CA TYR A 219 13.37 -16.61 -0.91
C TYR A 219 14.46 -15.83 -1.64
N PHE A 220 15.53 -15.40 -0.95
CA PHE A 220 16.52 -14.50 -1.54
C PHE A 220 17.60 -15.20 -2.38
N GLY A 221 18.03 -16.39 -1.98
CA GLY A 221 19.29 -16.99 -2.42
C GLY A 221 20.51 -16.43 -1.67
N ASP A 222 21.65 -17.12 -1.79
CA ASP A 222 22.86 -16.81 -1.00
C ASP A 222 23.53 -15.49 -1.40
N GLU A 223 23.40 -15.06 -2.65
CA GLU A 223 24.07 -13.88 -3.21
C GLU A 223 23.25 -12.59 -3.10
N PHE A 224 22.07 -12.62 -2.50
CA PHE A 224 21.21 -11.45 -2.43
C PHE A 224 21.81 -10.34 -1.57
N ASN A 225 21.89 -9.13 -2.15
CA ASN A 225 22.36 -7.91 -1.51
C ASN A 225 21.46 -6.73 -1.89
N ILE A 226 21.30 -5.75 -1.02
CA ILE A 226 20.53 -4.51 -1.25
C ILE A 226 21.41 -3.31 -1.65
N ASN A 227 22.72 -3.48 -1.71
CA ASN A 227 23.67 -2.43 -2.17
C ASN A 227 23.60 -2.24 -3.68
#